data_979224151df1d4ae75743f50b946ce85
#
_entry.id   979224151df1d4ae75743f50b946ce85
#
_cell.length_a   1.000
_cell.length_b   1.000
_cell.length_c   1.000
_cell.angle_alpha   90.00
_cell.angle_beta   90.00
_cell.angle_gamma   90.00
#
_symmetry.space_group_name_H-M   'P 1'
#
loop_
_entity.id
_entity.type
_entity.pdbx_description
1 polymer ?
#
loop_
_entity_poly.entity_id
_entity_poly.type
_entity_poly.pdbx_seq_one_letter_code
_entity_poly.pdbx_strand_id
1 'polypeptide(L)'
;HSTGYNIDVQSPKSLGRGANLIPIDLTVPNIMWVLNTNVNKNESYRLMPTAYAEITPLKGLTLKTLVGSDISLLDNLYAWYPESGDGAGYKGLISETNYTRKRWTFQNIGSYRTTFLNNHNLDLTAVAEWSKYTYRSVNAGARDMSTSFFMPYIISNTYNTQSSGGDYTLNGIASY
;
A
#
# COMPACT_ATOMS: atom_id res chain seq x y z
N HIS A 1 22.71 39.22 -13.62
CA HIS A 1 22.26 38.28 -14.67
C HIS A 1 21.55 37.09 -14.01
N SER A 2 20.22 37.13 -13.95
CA SER A 2 19.46 35.96 -13.55
C SER A 2 19.56 34.92 -14.68
N THR A 3 20.37 33.91 -14.48
CA THR A 3 20.44 32.75 -15.35
C THR A 3 19.26 31.82 -15.08
N GLY A 4 18.03 32.35 -15.12
CA GLY A 4 16.86 31.50 -15.01
C GLY A 4 16.80 30.54 -16.20
N TYR A 5 16.97 29.28 -15.98
CA TYR A 5 16.66 28.26 -16.98
C TYR A 5 15.16 28.25 -17.18
N ASN A 6 14.74 28.46 -18.41
CA ASN A 6 13.35 28.30 -18.76
C ASN A 6 13.13 26.81 -19.09
N ILE A 7 12.50 26.10 -18.17
CA ILE A 7 12.22 24.67 -18.36
C ILE A 7 10.89 24.60 -19.12
N ASP A 8 10.95 24.12 -20.35
CA ASP A 8 9.77 23.82 -21.14
C ASP A 8 9.12 22.53 -20.61
N VAL A 9 8.04 22.70 -19.85
CA VAL A 9 7.29 21.59 -19.26
C VAL A 9 6.53 20.74 -20.29
N GLN A 10 6.44 21.20 -21.53
CA GLN A 10 5.75 20.50 -22.62
C GLN A 10 6.71 19.68 -23.50
N SER A 11 8.02 19.77 -23.26
CA SER A 11 9.00 19.03 -24.04
C SER A 11 9.83 18.09 -23.16
N PRO A 12 9.83 16.79 -23.45
CA PRO A 12 10.63 15.82 -22.69
C PRO A 12 12.13 15.96 -22.95
N LYS A 13 12.53 16.59 -24.06
CA LYS A 13 13.89 16.57 -24.60
C LYS A 13 14.57 17.92 -24.53
N SER A 14 14.06 18.88 -23.76
CA SER A 14 14.63 20.21 -23.74
C SER A 14 14.83 20.76 -22.34
N LEU A 15 15.96 21.40 -22.15
CA LEU A 15 16.29 22.24 -21.02
C LEU A 15 16.93 23.50 -21.56
N GLY A 16 16.39 24.70 -21.24
CA GLY A 16 17.00 25.90 -21.76
C GLY A 16 16.17 27.17 -21.53
N ARG A 17 16.55 28.22 -22.22
CA ARG A 17 15.94 29.54 -22.15
C ARG A 17 15.18 29.84 -23.45
N GLY A 18 13.87 30.03 -23.35
CA GLY A 18 13.08 30.52 -24.47
C GLY A 18 13.36 29.74 -25.75
N ALA A 19 13.69 30.45 -26.82
CA ALA A 19 13.99 29.85 -28.13
C ALA A 19 15.30 29.04 -28.19
N ASN A 20 16.16 29.15 -27.20
CA ASN A 20 17.46 28.46 -27.15
C ASN A 20 17.41 27.25 -26.22
N LEU A 21 16.45 26.39 -26.43
CA LEU A 21 16.33 25.14 -25.70
C LEU A 21 17.52 24.21 -26.01
N ILE A 22 18.15 23.71 -24.97
CA ILE A 22 19.23 22.73 -25.11
C ILE A 22 18.61 21.35 -25.19
N PRO A 23 18.79 20.61 -26.28
CA PRO A 23 18.36 19.21 -26.36
C PRO A 23 19.06 18.38 -25.28
N ILE A 24 18.31 17.58 -24.57
CA ILE A 24 18.86 16.63 -23.59
C ILE A 24 18.76 15.23 -24.17
N ASP A 25 19.72 14.39 -23.83
CA ASP A 25 19.69 12.98 -24.18
C ASP A 25 18.45 12.30 -23.56
N LEU A 26 17.96 11.26 -24.23
CA LEU A 26 16.83 10.44 -23.76
C LEU A 26 17.09 9.82 -22.36
N THR A 27 18.36 9.67 -21.99
CA THR A 27 18.77 9.13 -20.68
C THR A 27 18.65 10.14 -19.55
N VAL A 28 18.62 11.45 -19.87
CA VAL A 28 18.45 12.52 -18.87
C VAL A 28 17.30 13.41 -19.29
N PRO A 29 16.07 13.02 -18.99
CA PRO A 29 14.90 13.76 -19.41
C PRO A 29 14.73 15.07 -18.61
N ASN A 30 13.97 16.01 -19.16
CA ASN A 30 13.53 17.19 -18.45
C ASN A 30 12.70 16.79 -17.21
N ILE A 31 13.23 17.07 -16.02
CA ILE A 31 12.62 16.65 -14.77
C ILE A 31 11.21 17.22 -14.58
N MET A 32 10.98 18.47 -15.00
CA MET A 32 9.65 19.10 -14.87
C MET A 32 8.64 18.45 -15.79
N TRP A 33 9.09 18.05 -16.98
CA TRP A 33 8.24 17.34 -17.91
C TRP A 33 7.91 15.93 -17.39
N VAL A 34 8.89 15.21 -16.85
CA VAL A 34 8.71 13.89 -16.22
C VAL A 34 7.70 13.95 -15.09
N LEU A 35 7.82 14.95 -14.20
CA LEU A 35 6.90 15.12 -13.06
C LEU A 35 5.45 15.43 -13.48
N ASN A 36 5.28 16.09 -14.63
CA ASN A 36 3.95 16.39 -15.16
C ASN A 36 3.34 15.28 -16.02
N THR A 37 4.17 14.40 -16.56
CA THR A 37 3.74 13.41 -17.56
C THR A 37 3.69 11.99 -17.00
N ASN A 38 4.73 11.59 -16.24
CA ASN A 38 4.73 10.29 -15.61
C ASN A 38 3.74 10.26 -14.45
N VAL A 39 3.06 9.13 -14.32
CA VAL A 39 2.12 8.90 -13.22
C VAL A 39 2.81 8.04 -12.17
N ASN A 40 2.74 8.48 -10.92
CA ASN A 40 3.11 7.68 -9.76
C ASN A 40 2.09 7.97 -8.67
N LYS A 41 1.10 7.10 -8.58
CA LYS A 41 -0.03 7.25 -7.66
C LYS A 41 -0.03 6.10 -6.67
N ASN A 42 -0.14 6.44 -5.40
CA ASN A 42 -0.17 5.50 -4.30
C ASN A 42 -1.33 5.86 -3.37
N GLU A 43 -2.33 5.01 -3.32
CA GLU A 43 -3.50 5.18 -2.47
C GLU A 43 -3.55 4.09 -1.41
N SER A 44 -3.77 4.49 -0.17
CA SER A 44 -3.83 3.56 0.96
C SER A 44 -5.07 3.82 1.80
N TYR A 45 -5.82 2.76 2.04
CA TYR A 45 -6.99 2.75 2.92
C TYR A 45 -6.74 1.76 4.05
N ARG A 46 -6.97 2.19 5.28
CA ARG A 46 -6.84 1.31 6.45
C ARG A 46 -8.03 1.44 7.38
N LEU A 47 -8.58 0.30 7.74
CA LEU A 47 -9.72 0.18 8.65
C LEU A 47 -9.36 -0.74 9.81
N MET A 48 -9.52 -0.28 11.04
CA MET A 48 -9.18 -1.02 12.25
C MET A 48 -10.37 -1.05 13.24
N PRO A 49 -11.46 -1.75 12.92
CA PRO A 49 -12.56 -1.90 13.86
C PRO A 49 -12.15 -2.81 15.02
N THR A 50 -12.60 -2.45 16.21
CA THR A 50 -12.46 -3.25 17.42
C THR A 50 -13.77 -3.22 18.18
N ALA A 51 -14.21 -4.38 18.65
CA ALA A 51 -15.36 -4.54 19.51
C ALA A 51 -14.98 -5.44 20.69
N TYR A 52 -15.59 -5.22 21.83
CA TYR A 52 -15.43 -6.08 22.99
C TYR A 52 -16.74 -6.25 23.74
N ALA A 53 -16.83 -7.35 24.43
CA ALA A 53 -17.87 -7.62 25.40
C ALA A 53 -17.22 -8.03 26.72
N GLU A 54 -17.78 -7.57 27.84
CA GLU A 54 -17.29 -7.88 29.16
C GLU A 54 -18.46 -8.25 30.05
N ILE A 55 -18.34 -9.33 30.82
CA ILE A 55 -19.32 -9.78 31.78
C ILE A 55 -18.64 -10.14 33.12
N THR A 56 -19.36 -9.95 34.18
CA THR A 56 -18.94 -10.34 35.55
C THR A 56 -19.96 -11.34 36.11
N PRO A 57 -19.85 -12.62 35.74
CA PRO A 57 -20.86 -13.63 36.07
C PRO A 57 -20.87 -13.95 37.57
N LEU A 58 -19.75 -13.76 38.25
CA LEU A 58 -19.59 -14.00 39.70
C LEU A 58 -18.75 -12.89 40.30
N LYS A 59 -18.91 -12.65 41.58
CA LYS A 59 -18.09 -11.67 42.32
C LYS A 59 -16.61 -12.04 42.18
N GLY A 60 -15.83 -11.09 41.69
CA GLY A 60 -14.40 -11.24 41.44
C GLY A 60 -14.00 -11.89 40.11
N LEU A 61 -14.93 -12.48 39.35
CA LEU A 61 -14.66 -13.07 38.06
C LEU A 61 -15.13 -12.14 36.94
N THR A 62 -14.19 -11.69 36.11
CA THR A 62 -14.47 -10.90 34.88
C THR A 62 -14.04 -11.69 33.65
N LEU A 63 -14.91 -11.81 32.70
CA LEU A 63 -14.64 -12.41 31.40
C LEU A 63 -14.79 -11.34 30.33
N LYS A 64 -13.74 -11.13 29.53
CA LYS A 64 -13.72 -10.16 28.45
C LYS A 64 -13.35 -10.85 27.14
N THR A 65 -14.15 -10.62 26.14
CA THR A 65 -13.87 -11.06 24.78
C THR A 65 -13.65 -9.82 23.91
N LEU A 66 -12.56 -9.81 23.13
CA LEU A 66 -12.20 -8.75 22.22
C LEU A 66 -12.05 -9.32 20.82
N VAL A 67 -12.66 -8.65 19.84
CA VAL A 67 -12.52 -8.94 18.42
C VAL A 67 -11.99 -7.70 17.74
N GLY A 68 -10.85 -7.81 17.08
CA GLY A 68 -10.23 -6.74 16.31
C GLY A 68 -9.98 -7.16 14.87
N SER A 69 -10.01 -6.21 13.98
CA SER A 69 -9.57 -6.38 12.60
C SER A 69 -8.70 -5.22 12.17
N ASP A 70 -7.68 -5.51 11.37
CA ASP A 70 -6.84 -4.53 10.68
C ASP A 70 -6.86 -4.87 9.19
N ILE A 71 -7.55 -4.06 8.42
CA ILE A 71 -7.72 -4.23 6.98
C ILE A 71 -6.99 -3.08 6.30
N SER A 72 -6.01 -3.40 5.47
CA SER A 72 -5.25 -2.43 4.68
C SER A 72 -5.35 -2.77 3.21
N LEU A 73 -5.79 -1.80 2.43
CA LEU A 73 -5.83 -1.83 0.98
C LEU A 73 -4.82 -0.81 0.49
N LEU A 74 -3.93 -1.24 -0.40
CA LEU A 74 -2.94 -0.39 -1.02
C LEU A 74 -3.03 -0.56 -2.52
N ASP A 75 -3.15 0.57 -3.20
CA ASP A 75 -3.25 0.65 -4.65
C ASP A 75 -2.11 1.51 -5.18
N ASN A 76 -1.23 0.89 -5.97
CA ASN A 76 -0.08 1.55 -6.59
C ASN A 76 -0.25 1.53 -8.10
N LEU A 77 -0.28 2.71 -8.70
CA LEU A 77 -0.23 2.89 -10.14
C LEU A 77 1.00 3.70 -10.50
N TYR A 78 1.80 3.18 -11.41
CA TYR A 78 2.81 3.99 -12.07
C TYR A 78 2.78 3.80 -13.59
N ALA A 79 3.05 4.87 -14.31
CA ALA A 79 3.15 4.85 -15.75
C ALA A 79 4.26 5.78 -16.22
N TRP A 80 5.07 5.28 -17.15
CA TRP A 80 6.19 5.97 -17.73
C TRP A 80 5.94 6.26 -19.20
N TYR A 81 6.25 7.49 -19.57
CA TYR A 81 6.06 7.95 -20.93
C TYR A 81 6.97 7.22 -21.94
N PRO A 82 6.47 6.87 -23.13
CA PRO A 82 7.16 5.97 -24.07
C PRO A 82 8.39 6.57 -24.78
N GLU A 83 8.52 7.89 -24.84
CA GLU A 83 9.51 8.52 -25.72
C GLU A 83 10.72 9.09 -24.99
N SER A 84 10.76 9.02 -23.65
CA SER A 84 11.85 9.62 -22.89
C SER A 84 12.09 8.97 -21.53
N GLY A 85 13.30 9.14 -21.02
CA GLY A 85 13.72 8.65 -19.71
C GLY A 85 13.58 7.15 -19.59
N ASP A 86 13.17 6.70 -18.39
CA ASP A 86 13.04 5.28 -18.05
C ASP A 86 12.01 4.54 -18.92
N GLY A 87 11.01 5.24 -19.44
CA GLY A 87 9.96 4.67 -20.26
C GLY A 87 10.39 4.40 -21.71
N ALA A 88 11.43 5.06 -22.21
CA ALA A 88 11.86 4.94 -23.61
C ALA A 88 12.33 3.53 -23.97
N GLY A 89 13.06 2.88 -23.05
CA GLY A 89 13.53 1.50 -23.25
C GLY A 89 12.41 0.45 -23.32
N TYR A 90 11.23 0.77 -22.82
CA TYR A 90 10.05 -0.08 -22.80
C TYR A 90 8.97 0.36 -23.80
N LYS A 91 9.19 1.46 -24.53
CA LYS A 91 8.18 2.16 -25.34
C LYS A 91 6.90 2.45 -24.53
N GLY A 92 7.08 2.94 -23.33
CA GLY A 92 6.05 3.12 -22.33
C GLY A 92 5.85 1.91 -21.43
N LEU A 93 5.55 2.17 -20.17
CA LEU A 93 5.31 1.18 -19.15
C LEU A 93 4.13 1.62 -18.30
N ILE A 94 3.22 0.71 -18.03
CA ILE A 94 2.13 0.87 -17.06
C ILE A 94 2.22 -0.30 -16.10
N SER A 95 2.11 -0.04 -14.80
CA SER A 95 2.00 -1.09 -13.81
C SER A 95 1.06 -0.66 -12.71
N GLU A 96 0.14 -1.55 -12.40
CA GLU A 96 -0.80 -1.41 -11.30
C GLU A 96 -0.64 -2.59 -10.36
N THR A 97 -0.48 -2.31 -9.09
CA THR A 97 -0.31 -3.34 -8.06
C THR A 97 -1.26 -3.07 -6.90
N ASN A 98 -2.14 -4.01 -6.67
CA ASN A 98 -3.11 -3.98 -5.59
C ASN A 98 -2.70 -4.95 -4.49
N TYR A 99 -2.60 -4.44 -3.26
CA TYR A 99 -2.32 -5.23 -2.06
C TYR A 99 -3.51 -5.19 -1.13
N THR A 100 -3.93 -6.37 -0.69
CA THR A 100 -4.93 -6.52 0.36
C THR A 100 -4.30 -7.26 1.54
N ARG A 101 -4.28 -6.63 2.70
CA ARG A 101 -3.81 -7.21 3.96
C ARG A 101 -4.96 -7.20 4.95
N LYS A 102 -5.23 -8.34 5.57
CA LYS A 102 -6.28 -8.49 6.57
C LYS A 102 -5.72 -9.24 7.76
N ARG A 103 -5.85 -8.67 8.94
CA ARG A 103 -5.55 -9.33 10.20
C ARG A 103 -6.81 -9.35 11.06
N TRP A 104 -7.15 -10.52 11.54
CA TRP A 104 -8.18 -10.72 12.55
C TRP A 104 -7.51 -11.15 13.84
N THR A 105 -7.97 -10.60 14.95
CA THR A 105 -7.53 -10.98 16.27
C THR A 105 -8.76 -11.24 17.13
N PHE A 106 -8.79 -12.37 17.77
CA PHE A 106 -9.82 -12.75 18.73
C PHE A 106 -9.12 -13.08 20.05
N GLN A 107 -9.46 -12.37 21.11
CA GLN A 107 -8.82 -12.48 22.40
C GLN A 107 -9.87 -12.69 23.48
N ASN A 108 -9.67 -13.69 24.34
CA ASN A 108 -10.44 -13.94 25.54
C ASN A 108 -9.55 -13.73 26.76
N ILE A 109 -10.04 -12.95 27.70
CA ILE A 109 -9.37 -12.62 28.94
C ILE A 109 -10.29 -13.02 30.08
N GLY A 110 -9.80 -13.89 30.93
CA GLY A 110 -10.45 -14.26 32.18
C GLY A 110 -9.64 -13.71 33.38
N SER A 111 -10.24 -12.90 34.20
CA SER A 111 -9.59 -12.34 35.39
C SER A 111 -10.40 -12.73 36.64
N TYR A 112 -9.74 -13.30 37.61
CA TYR A 112 -10.34 -13.64 38.90
C TYR A 112 -9.58 -12.97 40.04
N ARG A 113 -10.31 -12.17 40.79
CA ARG A 113 -9.76 -11.41 41.91
C ARG A 113 -10.53 -11.73 43.17
N THR A 114 -9.84 -12.17 44.21
CA THR A 114 -10.45 -12.50 45.51
C THR A 114 -9.50 -12.18 46.67
N THR A 115 -10.10 -11.95 47.83
CA THR A 115 -9.38 -11.78 49.11
C THR A 115 -9.83 -12.90 50.05
N PHE A 116 -8.90 -13.65 50.58
CA PHE A 116 -9.15 -14.69 51.54
C PHE A 116 -8.35 -14.47 52.85
N LEU A 117 -8.83 -15.01 53.92
CA LEU A 117 -8.23 -14.85 55.26
C LEU A 117 -7.99 -13.39 55.68
N ASN A 118 -8.81 -12.46 55.19
CA ASN A 118 -8.79 -11.01 55.41
C ASN A 118 -7.52 -10.24 55.03
N ASN A 119 -6.41 -10.91 54.69
CA ASN A 119 -5.14 -10.27 54.39
C ASN A 119 -4.47 -10.79 53.10
N HIS A 120 -5.01 -11.82 52.45
CA HIS A 120 -4.40 -12.40 51.26
C HIS A 120 -5.22 -12.05 50.03
N ASN A 121 -4.63 -11.27 49.11
CA ASN A 121 -5.22 -10.93 47.83
C ASN A 121 -4.68 -11.85 46.75
N LEU A 122 -5.57 -12.47 46.03
CA LEU A 122 -5.24 -13.28 44.86
C LEU A 122 -5.80 -12.58 43.59
N ASP A 123 -4.95 -12.39 42.60
CA ASP A 123 -5.29 -11.87 41.28
C ASP A 123 -4.74 -12.83 40.26
N LEU A 124 -5.63 -13.49 39.52
CA LEU A 124 -5.31 -14.44 38.48
C LEU A 124 -5.83 -13.90 37.15
N THR A 125 -5.01 -13.90 36.11
CA THR A 125 -5.44 -13.55 34.76
C THR A 125 -4.96 -14.62 33.80
N ALA A 126 -5.87 -15.07 32.96
CA ALA A 126 -5.59 -15.96 31.85
C ALA A 126 -6.01 -15.29 30.54
N VAL A 127 -5.17 -15.40 29.52
CA VAL A 127 -5.41 -14.84 28.21
C VAL A 127 -5.27 -15.92 27.16
N ALA A 128 -6.22 -16.00 26.26
CA ALA A 128 -6.14 -16.82 25.05
C ALA A 128 -6.37 -15.94 23.83
N GLU A 129 -5.43 -15.95 22.91
CA GLU A 129 -5.47 -15.17 21.69
C GLU A 129 -5.37 -16.08 20.46
N TRP A 130 -6.19 -15.77 19.47
CA TRP A 130 -6.08 -16.33 18.15
C TRP A 130 -5.97 -15.19 17.13
N SER A 131 -5.06 -15.32 16.16
CA SER A 131 -4.92 -14.36 15.08
C SER A 131 -4.83 -15.04 13.73
N LYS A 132 -5.37 -14.37 12.73
CA LYS A 132 -5.29 -14.79 11.33
C LYS A 132 -4.85 -13.61 10.49
N TYR A 133 -3.77 -13.79 9.75
CA TYR A 133 -3.28 -12.81 8.78
C TYR A 133 -3.43 -13.37 7.38
N THR A 134 -4.01 -12.58 6.50
CA THR A 134 -4.17 -12.89 5.07
C THR A 134 -3.57 -11.78 4.25
N TYR A 135 -2.75 -12.14 3.29
CA TYR A 135 -2.18 -11.24 2.32
C TYR A 135 -2.56 -11.70 0.92
N ARG A 136 -2.91 -10.74 0.08
CA ARG A 136 -3.15 -10.96 -1.34
C ARG A 136 -2.52 -9.81 -2.13
N SER A 137 -1.83 -10.13 -3.22
CA SER A 137 -1.35 -9.16 -4.18
C SER A 137 -1.80 -9.53 -5.58
N VAL A 138 -2.12 -8.52 -6.36
CA VAL A 138 -2.39 -8.62 -7.79
C VAL A 138 -1.58 -7.54 -8.47
N ASN A 139 -0.78 -7.92 -9.44
CA ASN A 139 -0.02 -7.01 -10.28
C ASN A 139 -0.46 -7.20 -11.72
N ALA A 140 -0.77 -6.09 -12.38
CA ALA A 140 -0.98 -6.04 -13.81
C ALA A 140 -0.04 -4.99 -14.38
N GLY A 141 0.76 -5.37 -15.34
CA GLY A 141 1.71 -4.48 -15.99
C GLY A 141 1.69 -4.69 -17.49
N ALA A 142 2.04 -3.65 -18.21
CA ALA A 142 2.11 -3.68 -19.65
C ALA A 142 3.12 -2.68 -20.18
N ARG A 143 3.71 -2.98 -21.30
CA ARG A 143 4.69 -2.14 -22.02
C ARG A 143 4.45 -2.19 -23.50
N ASP A 144 5.17 -1.36 -24.23
CA ASP A 144 5.08 -1.24 -25.69
C ASP A 144 3.70 -0.71 -26.11
N MET A 145 3.49 0.59 -25.87
CA MET A 145 2.21 1.25 -26.15
C MET A 145 1.90 1.23 -27.64
N SER A 146 0.67 0.87 -27.98
CA SER A 146 0.20 0.73 -29.36
C SER A 146 -0.02 2.06 -30.08
N THR A 147 -0.04 3.17 -29.34
CA THR A 147 -0.25 4.52 -29.87
C THR A 147 0.81 5.48 -29.36
N SER A 148 1.07 6.54 -30.12
CA SER A 148 1.89 7.67 -29.65
C SER A 148 1.20 8.49 -28.57
N PHE A 149 -0.08 8.25 -28.32
CA PHE A 149 -0.84 8.94 -27.28
C PHE A 149 -0.69 8.21 -25.95
N PHE A 150 -0.14 8.90 -24.95
CA PHE A 150 0.08 8.33 -23.64
C PHE A 150 -1.23 8.23 -22.86
N MET A 151 -1.66 7.00 -22.59
CA MET A 151 -2.85 6.68 -21.78
C MET A 151 -2.45 5.89 -20.55
N PRO A 152 -2.03 6.55 -19.47
CA PRO A 152 -1.43 5.88 -18.30
C PRO A 152 -2.41 5.00 -17.50
N TYR A 153 -3.69 5.04 -17.80
CA TYR A 153 -4.73 4.28 -17.10
C TYR A 153 -5.31 3.13 -17.92
N ILE A 154 -4.77 2.87 -19.12
CA ILE A 154 -5.33 1.86 -20.03
C ILE A 154 -4.26 0.82 -20.37
N ILE A 155 -4.19 -0.23 -19.59
CA ILE A 155 -3.26 -1.35 -19.79
C ILE A 155 -3.51 -2.06 -21.11
N SER A 156 -4.76 -2.17 -21.55
CA SER A 156 -5.12 -2.82 -22.82
C SER A 156 -4.61 -2.11 -24.06
N ASN A 157 -4.13 -0.87 -23.93
CA ASN A 157 -3.51 -0.11 -25.03
C ASN A 157 -2.02 -0.44 -25.24
N THR A 158 -1.63 -1.65 -24.94
CA THR A 158 -0.24 -2.11 -25.01
C THR A 158 -0.14 -3.44 -25.73
N TYR A 159 1.02 -3.73 -26.33
CA TYR A 159 1.26 -4.99 -27.03
C TYR A 159 1.77 -6.11 -26.12
N ASN A 160 2.40 -5.77 -25.00
CA ASN A 160 3.04 -6.72 -24.13
C ASN A 160 2.53 -6.59 -22.68
N THR A 161 1.55 -7.39 -22.35
CA THR A 161 0.97 -7.44 -20.99
C THR A 161 1.68 -8.45 -20.12
N GLN A 162 1.82 -8.10 -18.84
CA GLN A 162 2.36 -8.96 -17.79
C GLN A 162 1.45 -8.92 -16.59
N SER A 163 1.19 -10.07 -15.99
CA SER A 163 0.43 -10.15 -14.76
C SER A 163 1.08 -11.11 -13.78
N SER A 164 0.98 -10.82 -12.51
CA SER A 164 1.42 -11.69 -11.43
C SER A 164 0.55 -11.45 -10.21
N GLY A 165 0.58 -12.37 -9.28
CA GLY A 165 -0.12 -12.22 -8.04
C GLY A 165 0.07 -13.43 -7.15
N GLY A 166 -0.39 -13.31 -5.93
CA GLY A 166 -0.32 -14.39 -4.96
C GLY A 166 -1.06 -14.04 -3.68
N ASP A 167 -1.33 -15.06 -2.93
CA ASP A 167 -1.93 -14.93 -1.62
C ASP A 167 -1.31 -15.91 -0.63
N TYR A 168 -1.32 -15.54 0.64
CA TYR A 168 -0.97 -16.46 1.72
C TYR A 168 -1.76 -16.11 2.99
N THR A 169 -1.89 -17.09 3.85
CA THR A 169 -2.57 -16.96 5.13
C THR A 169 -1.68 -17.51 6.23
N LEU A 170 -1.52 -16.74 7.31
CA LEU A 170 -0.85 -17.14 8.54
C LEU A 170 -1.88 -17.19 9.68
N ASN A 171 -1.84 -18.24 10.47
CA ASN A 171 -2.63 -18.37 11.68
C ASN A 171 -1.69 -18.42 12.88
N GLY A 172 -2.08 -17.77 13.96
CA GLY A 172 -1.34 -17.75 15.22
C GLY A 172 -2.28 -17.99 16.40
N ILE A 173 -1.81 -18.73 17.39
CA ILE A 173 -2.49 -18.95 18.65
C ILE A 173 -1.49 -18.67 19.77
N ALA A 174 -1.89 -17.89 20.77
CA ALA A 174 -1.11 -17.60 21.95
C ALA A 174 -1.97 -17.74 23.21
N SER A 175 -1.34 -18.14 24.30
CA SER A 175 -1.93 -18.20 25.64
C SER A 175 -0.91 -17.76 26.69
N TYR A 176 -1.31 -16.96 27.68
CA TYR A 176 -0.50 -16.49 28.82
C TYR A 176 -1.36 -16.23 30.05
#